data_2975161c20abb5dce32f60b8732ad91a
#
_entry.id   2975161c20abb5dce32f60b8732ad91a
#
_cell.length_a   1.000
_cell.length_b   1.000
_cell.length_c   1.000
_cell.angle_alpha   90.00
_cell.angle_beta   90.00
_cell.angle_gamma   90.00
#
_symmetry.space_group_name_H-M   'P 1'
#
loop_
_entity.id
_entity.type
_entity.pdbx_description
1 polymer ?
#
loop_
_entity_poly.entity_id
_entity_poly.type
_entity_poly.pdbx_seq_one_letter_code
_entity_poly.pdbx_strand_id
1 'polypeptide(L)'
;ALYRHFPSKRSIYLELFSFCDETIISKCAEIKKSKDSAKQNAKNLFMFCILFIEKNKGFARLLSREALSANEQNVVDATNQFYERLELNFKQILQKDSDSLVSQPGISSQLLITSLEGTISRYIRSKFKEKPSSYIENIWTLLEISLFK
;
A
#
# COMPACT_ATOMS: atom_id res chain seq x y z
N ALA A 1 -33.52 4.91 19.44
CA ALA A 1 -32.41 5.73 19.90
C ALA A 1 -31.08 4.97 19.94
N LEU A 2 -31.10 3.73 20.40
CA LEU A 2 -29.90 2.88 20.42
C LEU A 2 -29.30 2.67 19.03
N TYR A 3 -30.15 2.45 18.04
CA TYR A 3 -29.71 2.15 16.68
C TYR A 3 -28.99 3.31 15.99
N ARG A 4 -29.18 4.54 16.47
CA ARG A 4 -28.47 5.69 15.92
C ARG A 4 -26.99 5.69 16.22
N HIS A 5 -26.57 4.91 17.24
CA HIS A 5 -25.18 4.85 17.67
C HIS A 5 -24.42 3.65 17.09
N PHE A 6 -25.12 2.79 16.33
CA PHE A 6 -24.50 1.63 15.69
C PHE A 6 -24.30 1.92 14.21
N PRO A 7 -23.08 2.21 13.77
CA PRO A 7 -22.84 2.45 12.35
C PRO A 7 -23.09 1.18 11.54
N SER A 8 -23.46 1.35 10.29
CA SER A 8 -23.60 0.24 9.37
C SER A 8 -22.22 -0.38 9.12
N LYS A 9 -22.18 -1.65 8.70
CA LYS A 9 -20.97 -2.34 8.29
C LYS A 9 -20.19 -1.52 7.27
N ARG A 10 -20.90 -0.97 6.26
CA ARG A 10 -20.32 -0.12 5.22
C ARG A 10 -19.67 1.14 5.81
N SER A 11 -20.34 1.79 6.74
CA SER A 11 -19.84 2.98 7.41
C SER A 11 -18.55 2.69 8.19
N ILE A 12 -18.51 1.57 8.90
CA ILE A 12 -17.30 1.12 9.62
C ILE A 12 -16.16 0.89 8.64
N TYR A 13 -16.42 0.23 7.53
CA TYR A 13 -15.39 -0.03 6.51
C TYR A 13 -14.83 1.27 5.93
N LEU A 14 -15.70 2.23 5.62
CA LEU A 14 -15.27 3.50 5.05
C LEU A 14 -14.47 4.34 6.04
N GLU A 15 -14.84 4.33 7.32
CA GLU A 15 -14.07 5.03 8.36
C GLU A 15 -12.69 4.40 8.56
N LEU A 16 -12.62 3.08 8.65
CA LEU A 16 -11.36 2.37 8.76
C LEU A 16 -10.48 2.63 7.54
N PHE A 17 -11.07 2.56 6.37
CA PHE A 17 -10.36 2.80 5.11
C PHE A 17 -9.81 4.21 5.07
N SER A 18 -10.63 5.21 5.40
CA SER A 18 -10.24 6.61 5.39
C SER A 18 -9.07 6.88 6.34
N PHE A 19 -9.15 6.35 7.55
CA PHE A 19 -8.07 6.50 8.53
C PHE A 19 -6.75 5.92 8.02
N CYS A 20 -6.78 4.72 7.49
CA CYS A 20 -5.59 4.05 7.00
C CYS A 20 -5.02 4.72 5.75
N ASP A 21 -5.90 5.12 4.84
CA ASP A 21 -5.52 5.83 3.63
C ASP A 21 -4.84 7.16 3.96
N GLU A 22 -5.42 7.95 4.86
CA GLU A 22 -4.83 9.21 5.30
C GLU A 22 -3.47 9.00 5.96
N THR A 23 -3.32 7.96 6.76
CA THR A 23 -2.05 7.65 7.42
C THR A 23 -0.96 7.38 6.39
N ILE A 24 -1.26 6.59 5.37
CA ILE A 24 -0.29 6.24 4.33
C ILE A 24 0.01 7.45 3.45
N ILE A 25 -0.99 8.22 3.06
CA ILE A 25 -0.78 9.42 2.22
C ILE A 25 0.02 10.49 2.98
N SER A 26 -0.22 10.65 4.27
CA SER A 26 0.60 11.54 5.10
C SER A 26 2.05 11.10 5.13
N LYS A 27 2.30 9.81 5.20
CA LYS A 27 3.66 9.26 5.15
C LYS A 27 4.31 9.52 3.79
N CYS A 28 3.56 9.40 2.70
CA CYS A 28 4.05 9.75 1.37
C CYS A 28 4.53 11.22 1.31
N ALA A 29 3.72 12.13 1.85
CA ALA A 29 4.08 13.55 1.88
C ALA A 29 5.36 13.81 2.69
N GLU A 30 5.49 13.15 3.84
CA GLU A 30 6.68 13.23 4.68
C GLU A 30 7.92 12.73 3.95
N ILE A 31 7.82 11.56 3.30
CA ILE A 31 8.94 10.95 2.57
C ILE A 31 9.38 11.83 1.40
N LYS A 32 8.43 12.44 0.68
CA LYS A 32 8.75 13.33 -0.45
C LYS A 32 9.54 14.57 -0.05
N LYS A 33 9.42 15.00 1.20
CA LYS A 33 10.18 16.11 1.75
C LYS A 33 11.57 15.71 2.25
N SER A 34 11.84 14.43 2.33
CA SER A 34 13.11 13.90 2.79
C SER A 34 14.23 14.23 1.80
N LYS A 35 15.43 14.39 2.33
CA LYS A 35 16.65 14.59 1.53
C LYS A 35 17.31 13.28 1.12
N ASP A 36 16.72 12.14 1.48
CA ASP A 36 17.23 10.83 1.10
C ASP A 36 17.14 10.61 -0.42
N SER A 37 17.90 9.65 -0.92
CA SER A 37 17.85 9.27 -2.33
C SER A 37 16.47 8.75 -2.71
N ALA A 38 16.16 8.78 -4.02
CA ALA A 38 14.94 8.18 -4.54
C ALA A 38 14.84 6.70 -4.16
N LYS A 39 15.95 5.97 -4.24
CA LYS A 39 16.04 4.56 -3.83
C LYS A 39 15.64 4.38 -2.36
N GLN A 40 16.22 5.17 -1.47
CA GLN A 40 15.92 5.08 -0.04
C GLN A 40 14.49 5.49 0.25
N ASN A 41 14.00 6.53 -0.40
CA ASN A 41 12.62 6.99 -0.25
C ASN A 41 11.61 5.95 -0.73
N ALA A 42 11.87 5.30 -1.85
CA ALA A 42 11.01 4.23 -2.36
C ALA A 42 10.99 3.04 -1.39
N LYS A 43 12.17 2.67 -0.85
CA LYS A 43 12.26 1.62 0.16
C LYS A 43 11.45 1.98 1.41
N ASN A 44 11.63 3.19 1.90
CA ASN A 44 10.95 3.66 3.12
C ASN A 44 9.43 3.61 2.96
N LEU A 45 8.91 4.05 1.81
CA LEU A 45 7.48 4.00 1.55
C LEU A 45 6.98 2.56 1.43
N PHE A 46 7.69 1.73 0.68
CA PHE A 46 7.32 0.33 0.50
C PHE A 46 7.26 -0.42 1.84
N MET A 47 8.30 -0.29 2.65
CA MET A 47 8.38 -0.94 3.95
C MET A 47 7.30 -0.41 4.90
N PHE A 48 7.08 0.91 4.91
CA PHE A 48 6.03 1.49 5.74
C PHE A 48 4.66 0.91 5.40
N CYS A 49 4.31 0.83 4.11
CA CYS A 49 3.03 0.29 3.68
C CYS A 49 2.86 -1.16 4.12
N ILE A 50 3.87 -1.99 3.88
CA ILE A 50 3.82 -3.41 4.23
C ILE A 50 3.66 -3.61 5.73
N LEU A 51 4.46 -2.94 6.54
CA LEU A 51 4.44 -3.09 7.99
C LEU A 51 3.17 -2.50 8.60
N PHE A 52 2.69 -1.39 8.05
CA PHE A 52 1.42 -0.80 8.47
C PHE A 52 0.25 -1.75 8.21
N ILE A 53 0.20 -2.33 7.02
CA ILE A 53 -0.88 -3.24 6.63
C ILE A 53 -0.81 -4.53 7.46
N GLU A 54 0.39 -5.03 7.74
CA GLU A 54 0.56 -6.21 8.58
C GLU A 54 -0.05 -6.01 9.97
N LYS A 55 0.07 -4.81 10.52
CA LYS A 55 -0.48 -4.47 11.84
C LYS A 55 -1.96 -4.12 11.79
N ASN A 56 -2.53 -3.98 10.62
CA ASN A 56 -3.92 -3.56 10.44
C ASN A 56 -4.67 -4.59 9.59
N LYS A 57 -4.99 -5.72 10.19
CA LYS A 57 -5.63 -6.86 9.49
C LYS A 57 -6.95 -6.48 8.83
N GLY A 58 -7.73 -5.62 9.49
CA GLY A 58 -8.98 -5.13 8.90
C GLY A 58 -8.77 -4.38 7.60
N PHE A 59 -7.75 -3.52 7.55
CA PHE A 59 -7.41 -2.80 6.34
C PHE A 59 -6.90 -3.75 5.24
N ALA A 60 -6.07 -4.72 5.62
CA ALA A 60 -5.61 -5.74 4.68
C ALA A 60 -6.78 -6.46 4.01
N ARG A 61 -7.79 -6.85 4.80
CA ARG A 61 -9.00 -7.49 4.27
C ARG A 61 -9.77 -6.59 3.31
N LEU A 62 -9.89 -5.30 3.63
CA LEU A 62 -10.56 -4.36 2.73
C LEU A 62 -9.82 -4.21 1.41
N LEU A 63 -8.49 -4.12 1.46
CA LEU A 63 -7.66 -4.01 0.27
C LEU A 63 -7.73 -5.24 -0.62
N SER A 64 -7.86 -6.43 -0.03
CA SER A 64 -7.98 -7.69 -0.78
C SER A 64 -9.40 -7.97 -1.25
N ARG A 65 -10.37 -7.16 -0.81
CA ARG A 65 -11.80 -7.31 -1.11
C ARG A 65 -12.42 -8.61 -0.55
N GLU A 66 -11.71 -9.31 0.29
CA GLU A 66 -12.16 -10.61 0.81
C GLU A 66 -13.41 -10.49 1.68
N ALA A 67 -13.55 -9.38 2.40
CA ALA A 67 -14.67 -9.13 3.31
C ALA A 67 -15.84 -8.42 2.62
N LEU A 68 -15.75 -8.13 1.33
CA LEU A 68 -16.71 -7.30 0.62
C LEU A 68 -17.77 -8.14 -0.09
N SER A 69 -19.02 -7.66 -0.02
CA SER A 69 -20.11 -8.20 -0.82
C SER A 69 -20.31 -7.34 -2.07
N ALA A 70 -21.19 -7.80 -2.98
CA ALA A 70 -21.52 -7.08 -4.21
C ALA A 70 -22.10 -5.69 -3.96
N ASN A 71 -22.61 -5.42 -2.75
CA ASN A 71 -23.25 -4.15 -2.40
C ASN A 71 -22.29 -3.10 -1.85
N GLU A 72 -20.98 -3.39 -1.81
CA GLU A 72 -19.98 -2.51 -1.20
C GLU A 72 -19.10 -1.83 -2.25
N GLN A 73 -19.70 -1.39 -3.35
CA GLN A 73 -19.00 -0.79 -4.47
C GLN A 73 -18.17 0.45 -4.04
N ASN A 74 -18.66 1.23 -3.07
CA ASN A 74 -17.93 2.41 -2.62
C ASN A 74 -16.58 2.05 -1.98
N VAL A 75 -16.51 0.91 -1.29
CA VAL A 75 -15.25 0.44 -0.70
C VAL A 75 -14.33 -0.08 -1.80
N VAL A 76 -14.88 -0.77 -2.81
CA VAL A 76 -14.12 -1.22 -3.98
C VAL A 76 -13.52 -0.03 -4.71
N ASP A 77 -14.31 1.01 -4.94
CA ASP A 77 -13.85 2.23 -5.61
C ASP A 77 -12.75 2.93 -4.79
N ALA A 78 -12.93 3.02 -3.48
CA ALA A 78 -11.93 3.60 -2.58
C ALA A 78 -10.62 2.81 -2.61
N THR A 79 -10.70 1.49 -2.68
CA THR A 79 -9.52 0.62 -2.78
C THR A 79 -8.75 0.88 -4.08
N ASN A 80 -9.48 0.97 -5.21
CA ASN A 80 -8.85 1.26 -6.50
C ASN A 80 -8.17 2.63 -6.48
N GLN A 81 -8.83 3.65 -5.95
CA GLN A 81 -8.26 4.99 -5.84
C GLN A 81 -7.05 5.02 -4.92
N PHE A 82 -7.06 4.25 -3.84
CA PHE A 82 -5.92 4.14 -2.94
C PHE A 82 -4.70 3.62 -3.67
N TYR A 83 -4.84 2.51 -4.41
CA TYR A 83 -3.72 1.94 -5.16
C TYR A 83 -3.23 2.88 -6.25
N GLU A 84 -4.13 3.55 -6.97
CA GLU A 84 -3.76 4.52 -8.00
C GLU A 84 -2.96 5.69 -7.42
N ARG A 85 -3.40 6.22 -6.27
CA ARG A 85 -2.69 7.31 -5.60
C ARG A 85 -1.34 6.86 -5.06
N LEU A 86 -1.28 5.67 -4.51
CA LEU A 86 -0.03 5.13 -3.98
C LEU A 86 0.98 4.91 -5.11
N GLU A 87 0.53 4.36 -6.24
CA GLU A 87 1.36 4.19 -7.42
C GLU A 87 1.88 5.53 -7.92
N LEU A 88 1.04 6.55 -7.97
CA LEU A 88 1.45 7.91 -8.35
C LEU A 88 2.52 8.46 -7.40
N ASN A 89 2.37 8.22 -6.10
CA ASN A 89 3.36 8.66 -5.12
C ASN A 89 4.71 7.98 -5.33
N PHE A 90 4.73 6.68 -5.59
CA PHE A 90 5.96 5.97 -5.95
C PHE A 90 6.59 6.55 -7.21
N LYS A 91 5.77 6.78 -8.23
CA LYS A 91 6.24 7.35 -9.50
C LYS A 91 6.91 8.72 -9.26
N GLN A 92 6.29 9.58 -8.47
CA GLN A 92 6.83 10.90 -8.16
C GLN A 92 8.16 10.82 -7.39
N ILE A 93 8.29 9.86 -6.48
CA ILE A 93 9.54 9.62 -5.75
C ILE A 93 10.62 9.20 -6.73
N LEU A 94 10.32 8.25 -7.61
CA LEU A 94 11.29 7.70 -8.56
C LEU A 94 11.68 8.69 -9.66
N GLN A 95 10.77 9.59 -10.06
CA GLN A 95 11.04 10.60 -11.07
C GLN A 95 12.16 11.57 -10.69
N LYS A 96 12.40 11.75 -9.40
CA LYS A 96 13.46 12.66 -8.93
C LYS A 96 14.86 12.19 -9.30
N ASP A 97 15.02 10.92 -9.60
CA ASP A 97 16.30 10.34 -10.03
C ASP A 97 16.04 9.24 -11.06
N SER A 98 15.35 9.61 -12.13
CA SER A 98 14.95 8.67 -13.18
C SER A 98 16.14 8.02 -13.88
N ASP A 99 17.29 8.70 -13.91
CA ASP A 99 18.51 8.16 -14.55
C ASP A 99 19.09 6.97 -13.81
N SER A 100 18.78 6.82 -12.52
CA SER A 100 19.22 5.67 -11.73
C SER A 100 18.37 4.42 -11.98
N LEU A 101 17.24 4.55 -12.68
CA LEU A 101 16.31 3.46 -12.90
C LEU A 101 16.70 2.62 -14.12
N VAL A 102 16.49 1.30 -14.01
CA VAL A 102 16.63 0.37 -15.13
C VAL A 102 15.54 0.61 -16.17
N SER A 103 14.33 0.96 -15.72
CA SER A 103 13.20 1.22 -16.60
C SER A 103 12.60 2.59 -16.28
N GLN A 104 11.49 2.93 -16.94
CA GLN A 104 10.80 4.20 -16.71
C GLN A 104 10.13 4.23 -15.32
N PRO A 105 9.96 5.42 -14.72
CA PRO A 105 9.31 5.54 -13.41
C PRO A 105 7.92 4.90 -13.35
N GLY A 106 7.14 4.99 -14.43
CA GLY A 106 5.80 4.38 -14.48
C GLY A 106 5.83 2.87 -14.36
N ILE A 107 6.74 2.21 -15.08
CA ILE A 107 6.88 0.75 -15.01
C ILE A 107 7.46 0.33 -13.65
N SER A 108 8.44 1.09 -13.17
CA SER A 108 9.06 0.82 -11.87
C SER A 108 8.04 0.93 -10.73
N SER A 109 7.19 1.95 -10.74
CA SER A 109 6.14 2.11 -9.74
C SER A 109 5.08 1.01 -9.84
N GLN A 110 4.76 0.57 -11.06
CA GLN A 110 3.84 -0.55 -11.27
C GLN A 110 4.38 -1.84 -10.65
N LEU A 111 5.68 -2.12 -10.80
CA LEU A 111 6.31 -3.28 -10.15
C LEU A 111 6.18 -3.21 -8.64
N LEU A 112 6.42 -2.04 -8.04
CA LEU A 112 6.30 -1.85 -6.60
C LEU A 112 4.87 -2.10 -6.11
N ILE A 113 3.87 -1.56 -6.81
CA ILE A 113 2.47 -1.76 -6.44
C ILE A 113 2.06 -3.23 -6.63
N THR A 114 2.47 -3.87 -7.70
CA THR A 114 2.18 -5.29 -7.94
C THR A 114 2.77 -6.16 -6.83
N SER A 115 3.98 -5.85 -6.40
CA SER A 115 4.64 -6.57 -5.29
C SER A 115 3.91 -6.35 -3.97
N LEU A 116 3.45 -5.12 -3.74
CA LEU A 116 2.65 -4.77 -2.56
C LEU A 116 1.34 -5.55 -2.53
N GLU A 117 0.61 -5.54 -3.63
CA GLU A 117 -0.66 -6.23 -3.76
C GLU A 117 -0.49 -7.74 -3.56
N GLY A 118 0.53 -8.34 -4.17
CA GLY A 118 0.83 -9.75 -4.02
C GLY A 118 1.18 -10.13 -2.59
N THR A 119 1.91 -9.27 -1.90
CA THR A 119 2.28 -9.47 -0.49
C THR A 119 1.04 -9.45 0.41
N ILE A 120 0.15 -8.49 0.20
CA ILE A 120 -1.11 -8.39 0.95
C ILE A 120 -1.96 -9.64 0.70
N SER A 121 -2.09 -10.05 -0.55
CA SER A 121 -2.85 -11.24 -0.93
C SER A 121 -2.32 -12.50 -0.25
N ARG A 122 -1.00 -12.67 -0.22
CA ARG A 122 -0.35 -13.81 0.45
C ARG A 122 -0.62 -13.80 1.95
N TYR A 123 -0.54 -12.64 2.58
CA TYR A 123 -0.81 -12.47 4.00
C TYR A 123 -2.22 -12.93 4.36
N ILE A 124 -3.21 -12.49 3.60
CA ILE A 124 -4.62 -12.85 3.79
C ILE A 124 -4.83 -14.35 3.51
N ARG A 125 -4.32 -14.84 2.39
CA ARG A 125 -4.48 -16.24 1.97
C ARG A 125 -3.93 -17.20 3.01
N SER A 126 -2.86 -16.83 3.69
CA SER A 126 -2.27 -17.63 4.77
C SER A 126 -3.01 -17.48 6.10
N LYS A 127 -4.14 -16.78 6.13
CA LYS A 127 -4.90 -16.45 7.34
C LYS A 127 -4.01 -15.71 8.36
N PHE A 128 -3.24 -14.74 7.85
CA PHE A 128 -2.32 -13.90 8.63
C PHE A 128 -1.16 -14.65 9.28
N LYS A 129 -0.86 -15.85 8.82
CA LYS A 129 0.25 -16.66 9.37
C LYS A 129 1.58 -16.32 8.74
N GLU A 130 1.61 -16.06 7.43
CA GLU A 130 2.82 -15.67 6.72
C GLU A 130 2.99 -14.15 6.80
N LYS A 131 3.60 -13.70 7.89
CA LYS A 131 3.79 -12.26 8.11
C LYS A 131 4.81 -11.69 7.13
N PRO A 132 4.45 -10.62 6.39
CA PRO A 132 5.38 -9.99 5.47
C PRO A 132 6.71 -9.60 6.10
N SER A 133 6.70 -9.15 7.36
CA SER A 133 7.93 -8.75 8.07
C SER A 133 8.97 -9.86 8.14
N SER A 134 8.58 -11.12 7.96
CA SER A 134 9.52 -12.25 8.01
C SER A 134 10.34 -12.42 6.73
N TYR A 135 9.93 -11.82 5.61
CA TYR A 135 10.62 -12.01 4.31
C TYR A 135 10.76 -10.76 3.46
N ILE A 136 10.10 -9.66 3.85
CA ILE A 136 10.00 -8.49 2.96
C ILE A 136 11.37 -7.83 2.67
N GLU A 137 12.33 -7.92 3.58
CA GLU A 137 13.68 -7.41 3.32
C GLU A 137 14.33 -8.14 2.15
N ASN A 138 14.14 -9.45 2.06
CA ASN A 138 14.66 -10.25 0.95
C ASN A 138 13.97 -9.89 -0.37
N ILE A 139 12.66 -9.68 -0.33
CA ILE A 139 11.91 -9.21 -1.51
C ILE A 139 12.41 -7.84 -1.94
N TRP A 140 12.61 -6.93 -0.99
CA TRP A 140 13.12 -5.59 -1.33
C TRP A 140 14.50 -5.67 -1.99
N THR A 141 15.39 -6.52 -1.49
CA THR A 141 16.71 -6.70 -2.09
C THR A 141 16.62 -7.06 -3.57
N LEU A 142 15.70 -7.97 -3.92
CA LEU A 142 15.48 -8.36 -5.31
C LEU A 142 14.85 -7.23 -6.13
N LEU A 143 13.88 -6.53 -5.55
CA LEU A 143 13.26 -5.36 -6.19
C LEU A 143 14.30 -4.28 -6.47
N GLU A 144 15.15 -3.99 -5.51
CA GLU A 144 16.19 -2.98 -5.64
C GLU A 144 17.14 -3.30 -6.79
N ILE A 145 17.57 -4.55 -6.90
CA ILE A 145 18.44 -5.01 -7.98
C ILE A 145 17.72 -4.85 -9.34
N SER A 146 16.42 -5.12 -9.38
CA SER A 146 15.62 -5.03 -10.61
C SER A 146 15.31 -3.59 -11.01
N LEU A 147 15.10 -2.70 -10.04
CA LEU A 147 14.64 -1.34 -10.28
C LEU A 147 15.77 -0.37 -10.58
N PHE A 148 16.91 -0.52 -9.93
CA PHE A 148 18.00 0.47 -9.97
C PHE A 148 19.26 -0.10 -10.61
N LYS A 149 19.94 0.79 -11.35
CA LYS A 149 21.21 0.45 -12.01
C LYS A 149 22.35 0.24 -11.01
#